data_7cb0e939dcaf6ccdb7446498970defb1
#
_entry.id   7cb0e939dcaf6ccdb7446498970defb1
#
_cell.length_a   1.000
_cell.length_b   1.000
_cell.length_c   1.000
_cell.angle_alpha   90.00
_cell.angle_beta   90.00
_cell.angle_gamma   90.00
#
_symmetry.space_group_name_H-M   'P 1'
#
loop_
_entity.id
_entity.type
_entity.pdbx_description
1 polymer ?
#
loop_
_entity_poly.entity_id
_entity_poly.type
_entity_poly.pdbx_seq_one_letter_code
_entity_poly.pdbx_strand_id
1 'polypeptide(L)'
;YKNFELVIADDGSDETTKKCIDNFVKQVDFIVKHVWHKDDGFQKSKILNKALLNCTSDYVLFTDGDCIARADFLETHIHHRAPGFILSGGYFKLPMNISQDISKDEIVSQRCFDIDWLKLKGLKTSFKNNKITASGNFSKFLNAFTPTIASWNGHNASGWKKDLLAVNGFDERMQYGGQDRELGERMFNNGIKSKHIRYSACLLYTSPSPRDGQIS
;
A
#
# COMPACT_ATOMS: atom_id res chain seq x y z
N TYR A 1 -7.21 9.66 10.95
CA TYR A 1 -7.23 10.69 9.92
C TYR A 1 -8.48 10.56 9.07
N LYS A 2 -9.27 11.64 8.92
CA LYS A 2 -10.59 11.59 8.26
C LYS A 2 -10.66 12.36 6.93
N ASN A 3 -9.69 13.22 6.65
CA ASN A 3 -9.70 14.04 5.44
C ASN A 3 -8.96 13.33 4.29
N PHE A 4 -9.60 12.34 3.66
CA PHE A 4 -9.06 11.60 2.53
C PHE A 4 -10.16 11.18 1.57
N GLU A 5 -9.77 10.86 0.35
CA GLU A 5 -10.58 10.15 -0.63
C GLU A 5 -9.94 8.79 -0.93
N LEU A 6 -10.76 7.80 -1.22
CA LEU A 6 -10.31 6.49 -1.71
C LEU A 6 -10.52 6.42 -3.22
N VAL A 7 -9.46 6.17 -3.97
CA VAL A 7 -9.55 5.93 -5.41
C VAL A 7 -9.18 4.47 -5.68
N ILE A 8 -10.16 3.68 -6.09
CA ILE A 8 -9.98 2.27 -6.43
C ILE A 8 -9.56 2.17 -7.89
N ALA A 9 -8.33 1.73 -8.12
CA ALA A 9 -7.76 1.48 -9.44
C ALA A 9 -8.05 0.02 -9.83
N ASP A 10 -9.00 -0.19 -10.71
CA ASP A 10 -9.53 -1.51 -11.08
C ASP A 10 -9.14 -1.87 -12.52
N ASP A 11 -8.25 -2.84 -12.65
CA ASP A 11 -7.63 -3.28 -13.90
C ASP A 11 -8.51 -4.31 -14.64
N GLY A 12 -9.78 -3.96 -14.84
CA GLY A 12 -10.69 -4.74 -15.69
C GLY A 12 -11.47 -5.84 -14.98
N SER A 13 -11.70 -5.72 -13.67
CA SER A 13 -12.53 -6.69 -12.92
C SER A 13 -13.96 -6.76 -13.45
N ASP A 14 -14.64 -7.86 -13.11
CA ASP A 14 -16.01 -8.16 -13.51
C ASP A 14 -17.08 -7.42 -12.68
N GLU A 15 -18.36 -7.64 -13.06
CA GLU A 15 -19.51 -7.07 -12.37
C GLU A 15 -19.62 -7.50 -10.88
N THR A 16 -19.02 -8.62 -10.48
CA THR A 16 -19.00 -9.08 -9.09
C THR A 16 -18.17 -8.14 -8.22
N THR A 17 -16.99 -7.79 -8.69
CA THR A 17 -16.11 -6.80 -8.04
C THR A 17 -16.78 -5.44 -7.99
N LYS A 18 -17.39 -5.00 -9.10
CA LYS A 18 -18.11 -3.72 -9.15
C LYS A 18 -19.23 -3.68 -8.11
N LYS A 19 -20.06 -4.71 -7.99
CA LYS A 19 -21.11 -4.79 -6.96
C LYS A 19 -20.57 -4.75 -5.55
N CYS A 20 -19.41 -5.37 -5.30
CA CYS A 20 -18.74 -5.30 -4.00
C CYS A 20 -18.34 -3.86 -3.68
N ILE A 21 -17.74 -3.14 -4.63
CA ILE A 21 -17.35 -1.73 -4.49
C ILE A 21 -18.59 -0.86 -4.27
N ASP A 22 -19.65 -1.01 -5.09
CA ASP A 22 -20.90 -0.26 -4.98
C ASP A 22 -21.57 -0.44 -3.60
N ASN A 23 -21.48 -1.65 -3.04
CA ASN A 23 -21.99 -1.94 -1.70
C ASN A 23 -21.11 -1.32 -0.60
N PHE A 24 -19.80 -1.31 -0.79
CA PHE A 24 -18.88 -0.65 0.13
C PHE A 24 -19.10 0.86 0.17
N VAL A 25 -19.25 1.50 -0.99
CA VAL A 25 -19.53 2.96 -1.10
C VAL A 25 -20.73 3.38 -0.26
N LYS A 26 -21.78 2.54 -0.19
CA LYS A 26 -22.99 2.82 0.62
C LYS A 26 -22.78 2.75 2.14
N GLN A 27 -21.66 2.16 2.59
CA GLN A 27 -21.37 1.91 4.01
C GLN A 27 -20.38 2.91 4.61
N VAL A 28 -19.81 3.80 3.80
CA VAL A 28 -18.78 4.76 4.23
C VAL A 28 -19.23 6.19 4.04
N ASP A 29 -18.68 7.11 4.83
CA ASP A 29 -19.01 8.54 4.84
C ASP A 29 -17.93 9.41 4.17
N PHE A 30 -16.95 8.81 3.50
CA PHE A 30 -15.90 9.50 2.77
C PHE A 30 -16.03 9.25 1.26
N ILE A 31 -15.35 10.07 0.48
CA ILE A 31 -15.39 10.00 -0.99
C ILE A 31 -14.69 8.73 -1.47
N VAL A 32 -15.41 7.92 -2.26
CA VAL A 32 -14.85 6.76 -2.96
C VAL A 32 -15.05 6.96 -4.47
N LYS A 33 -13.98 6.82 -5.22
CA LYS A 33 -13.99 6.85 -6.69
C LYS A 33 -13.57 5.48 -7.21
N HIS A 34 -14.35 4.90 -8.10
CA HIS A 34 -14.02 3.67 -8.81
C HIS A 34 -13.52 4.04 -10.21
N VAL A 35 -12.24 3.85 -10.46
CA VAL A 35 -11.59 4.06 -11.76
C VAL A 35 -11.36 2.70 -12.38
N TRP A 36 -12.07 2.43 -13.46
CA TRP A 36 -12.08 1.16 -14.15
C TRP A 36 -11.74 1.30 -15.64
N HIS A 37 -11.22 0.29 -16.25
CA HIS A 37 -11.15 0.11 -17.69
C HIS A 37 -11.42 -1.34 -18.07
N LYS A 38 -11.76 -1.57 -19.34
CA LYS A 38 -11.98 -2.93 -19.85
C LYS A 38 -10.70 -3.75 -19.70
N ASP A 39 -10.87 -5.03 -19.32
CA ASP A 39 -9.78 -6.01 -19.25
C ASP A 39 -9.08 -6.14 -20.61
N ASP A 40 -7.79 -5.93 -20.60
CA ASP A 40 -6.86 -6.08 -21.74
C ASP A 40 -5.54 -6.69 -21.23
N GLY A 41 -5.66 -7.70 -20.37
CA GLY A 41 -4.55 -8.31 -19.65
C GLY A 41 -4.01 -7.40 -18.53
N PHE A 42 -2.80 -7.64 -18.09
CA PHE A 42 -2.21 -6.89 -16.96
C PHE A 42 -1.80 -5.47 -17.39
N GLN A 43 -2.59 -4.49 -17.01
CA GLN A 43 -2.41 -3.06 -17.34
C GLN A 43 -2.26 -2.19 -16.08
N LYS A 44 -1.64 -2.73 -15.01
CA LYS A 44 -1.52 -2.05 -13.71
C LYS A 44 -0.98 -0.62 -13.82
N SER A 45 0.07 -0.39 -14.61
CA SER A 45 0.64 0.96 -14.80
C SER A 45 -0.37 1.96 -15.37
N LYS A 46 -1.17 1.52 -16.34
CA LYS A 46 -2.18 2.34 -17.01
C LYS A 46 -3.34 2.70 -16.07
N ILE A 47 -3.84 1.74 -15.30
CA ILE A 47 -4.94 2.01 -14.37
C ILE A 47 -4.48 2.88 -13.20
N LEU A 48 -3.23 2.71 -12.70
CA LEU A 48 -2.67 3.56 -11.67
C LEU A 48 -2.48 5.01 -12.14
N ASN A 49 -2.07 5.25 -13.39
CA ASN A 49 -2.03 6.58 -13.97
C ASN A 49 -3.42 7.22 -14.08
N LYS A 50 -4.41 6.46 -14.54
CA LYS A 50 -5.80 6.93 -14.55
C LYS A 50 -6.30 7.28 -13.15
N ALA A 51 -6.02 6.44 -12.16
CA ALA A 51 -6.37 6.71 -10.76
C ALA A 51 -5.68 7.97 -10.23
N LEU A 52 -4.38 8.13 -10.50
CA LEU A 52 -3.60 9.31 -10.13
C LEU A 52 -4.20 10.60 -10.69
N LEU A 53 -4.62 10.59 -11.95
CA LEU A 53 -5.28 11.76 -12.58
C LEU A 53 -6.64 12.07 -11.94
N ASN A 54 -7.36 11.04 -11.48
CA ASN A 54 -8.67 11.18 -10.81
C ASN A 54 -8.57 11.59 -9.34
N CYS A 55 -7.38 11.52 -8.71
CA CYS A 55 -7.17 12.04 -7.37
C CYS A 55 -7.34 13.57 -7.36
N THR A 56 -8.06 14.10 -6.36
CA THR A 56 -8.19 15.56 -6.14
C THR A 56 -7.18 16.08 -5.14
N SER A 57 -6.65 15.20 -4.29
CA SER A 57 -5.67 15.55 -3.25
C SER A 57 -4.26 15.73 -3.83
N ASP A 58 -3.49 16.66 -3.24
CA ASP A 58 -2.10 16.94 -3.62
C ASP A 58 -1.12 15.86 -3.14
N TYR A 59 -1.49 15.08 -2.14
CA TYR A 59 -0.68 14.01 -1.58
C TYR A 59 -1.37 12.67 -1.76
N VAL A 60 -0.68 11.70 -2.34
CA VAL A 60 -1.24 10.40 -2.69
C VAL A 60 -0.49 9.27 -1.98
N LEU A 61 -1.25 8.25 -1.62
CA LEU A 61 -0.76 7.04 -0.98
C LEU A 61 -1.27 5.83 -1.75
N PHE A 62 -0.37 4.90 -2.05
CA PHE A 62 -0.68 3.69 -2.80
C PHE A 62 -0.64 2.47 -1.88
N THR A 63 -1.61 1.60 -2.05
CA THR A 63 -1.66 0.27 -1.43
C THR A 63 -2.29 -0.74 -2.38
N ASP A 64 -1.89 -2.00 -2.27
CA ASP A 64 -2.51 -3.09 -3.03
C ASP A 64 -3.77 -3.60 -2.31
N GLY A 65 -4.71 -4.21 -3.05
CA GLY A 65 -5.99 -4.69 -2.54
C GLY A 65 -5.89 -5.93 -1.64
N ASP A 66 -4.74 -6.62 -1.63
CA ASP A 66 -4.43 -7.77 -0.78
C ASP A 66 -3.67 -7.41 0.51
N CYS A 67 -3.66 -6.11 0.84
CA CYS A 67 -3.01 -5.57 2.03
C CYS A 67 -4.03 -5.07 3.05
N ILE A 68 -3.78 -5.35 4.33
CA ILE A 68 -4.57 -4.82 5.45
C ILE A 68 -3.78 -3.67 6.09
N ALA A 69 -4.39 -2.50 6.14
CA ALA A 69 -3.81 -1.31 6.74
C ALA A 69 -4.03 -1.28 8.26
N ARG A 70 -3.00 -0.86 9.02
CA ARG A 70 -3.14 -0.54 10.43
C ARG A 70 -3.94 0.75 10.61
N ALA A 71 -4.67 0.90 11.71
CA ALA A 71 -5.56 2.04 11.94
C ALA A 71 -4.88 3.42 11.83
N ASP A 72 -3.59 3.51 12.16
CA ASP A 72 -2.78 4.73 12.08
C ASP A 72 -2.05 4.91 10.73
N PHE A 73 -2.33 4.07 9.74
CA PHE A 73 -1.59 4.01 8.48
C PHE A 73 -1.58 5.34 7.72
N LEU A 74 -2.75 5.93 7.49
CA LEU A 74 -2.88 7.22 6.81
C LEU A 74 -2.21 8.34 7.62
N GLU A 75 -2.47 8.39 8.92
CA GLU A 75 -1.90 9.40 9.81
C GLU A 75 -0.38 9.34 9.84
N THR A 76 0.19 8.13 9.87
CA THR A 76 1.63 7.92 9.84
C THR A 76 2.27 8.48 8.55
N HIS A 77 1.68 8.20 7.39
CA HIS A 77 2.15 8.76 6.13
C HIS A 77 2.06 10.29 6.10
N ILE A 78 0.93 10.85 6.54
CA ILE A 78 0.72 12.30 6.62
C ILE A 78 1.71 12.95 7.59
N HIS A 79 1.98 12.33 8.75
CA HIS A 79 2.95 12.84 9.72
C HIS A 79 4.39 12.89 9.19
N HIS A 80 4.77 11.90 8.40
CA HIS A 80 6.13 11.78 7.89
C HIS A 80 6.37 12.46 6.53
N ARG A 81 5.32 12.96 5.85
CA ARG A 81 5.44 13.62 4.55
C ARG A 81 6.33 14.86 4.61
N ALA A 82 7.08 15.08 3.56
CA ALA A 82 7.89 16.30 3.39
C ALA A 82 7.94 16.68 1.90
N PRO A 83 8.03 17.96 1.55
CA PRO A 83 8.24 18.40 0.18
C PRO A 83 9.50 17.79 -0.43
N GLY A 84 9.41 17.31 -1.66
CA GLY A 84 10.54 16.67 -2.36
C GLY A 84 10.93 15.29 -1.83
N PHE A 85 10.04 14.62 -1.09
CA PHE A 85 10.25 13.28 -0.60
C PHE A 85 9.10 12.34 -0.96
N ILE A 86 9.46 11.11 -1.33
CA ILE A 86 8.58 9.96 -1.28
C ILE A 86 8.80 9.19 0.03
N LEU A 87 7.74 8.57 0.53
CA LEU A 87 7.80 7.67 1.68
C LEU A 87 7.65 6.23 1.21
N SER A 88 8.50 5.35 1.74
CA SER A 88 8.47 3.91 1.50
C SER A 88 8.15 3.20 2.82
N GLY A 89 6.96 2.66 2.93
CA GLY A 89 6.51 1.90 4.09
C GLY A 89 6.97 0.44 4.06
N GLY A 90 6.53 -0.33 5.03
CA GLY A 90 6.84 -1.73 5.16
C GLY A 90 5.62 -2.63 4.95
N TYR A 91 5.89 -3.91 4.81
CA TYR A 91 4.88 -4.95 4.87
C TYR A 91 5.38 -6.13 5.69
N PHE A 92 4.44 -6.86 6.23
CA PHE A 92 4.67 -8.14 6.90
C PHE A 92 3.83 -9.20 6.19
N LYS A 93 4.51 -10.13 5.50
CA LYS A 93 3.83 -11.24 4.83
C LYS A 93 3.37 -12.25 5.88
N LEU A 94 2.07 -12.41 6.00
CA LEU A 94 1.46 -13.38 6.90
C LEU A 94 1.58 -14.80 6.32
N PRO A 95 1.79 -15.82 7.17
CA PRO A 95 1.61 -17.21 6.79
C PRO A 95 0.19 -17.48 6.28
N MET A 96 0.04 -18.43 5.35
CA MET A 96 -1.23 -18.78 4.72
C MET A 96 -2.32 -19.10 5.74
N ASN A 97 -2.02 -19.95 6.73
CA ASN A 97 -2.95 -20.35 7.77
C ASN A 97 -3.48 -19.16 8.58
N ILE A 98 -2.62 -18.18 8.90
CA ILE A 98 -3.03 -16.97 9.63
C ILE A 98 -3.87 -16.07 8.72
N SER A 99 -3.50 -15.93 7.45
CA SER A 99 -4.26 -15.12 6.49
C SER A 99 -5.68 -15.61 6.31
N GLN A 100 -5.88 -16.95 6.29
CA GLN A 100 -7.20 -17.57 6.16
C GLN A 100 -8.07 -17.40 7.41
N ASP A 101 -7.46 -17.23 8.58
CA ASP A 101 -8.16 -17.06 9.85
C ASP A 101 -8.58 -15.60 10.12
N ILE A 102 -8.12 -14.64 9.30
CA ILE A 102 -8.49 -13.22 9.46
C ILE A 102 -9.87 -12.99 8.87
N SER A 103 -10.82 -12.69 9.73
CA SER A 103 -12.17 -12.26 9.35
C SER A 103 -12.29 -10.73 9.30
N LYS A 104 -13.45 -10.25 8.84
CA LYS A 104 -13.78 -8.82 8.88
C LYS A 104 -13.69 -8.25 10.31
N ASP A 105 -14.06 -9.02 11.31
CA ASP A 105 -14.07 -8.56 12.71
C ASP A 105 -12.64 -8.35 13.25
N GLU A 106 -11.69 -9.23 12.91
CA GLU A 106 -10.27 -9.02 13.25
C GLU A 106 -9.67 -7.80 12.54
N ILE A 107 -10.12 -7.49 11.33
CA ILE A 107 -9.67 -6.29 10.60
C ILE A 107 -10.24 -5.04 11.26
N VAL A 108 -11.55 -4.98 11.49
CA VAL A 108 -12.23 -3.81 12.08
C VAL A 108 -11.74 -3.53 13.50
N SER A 109 -11.56 -4.57 14.32
CA SER A 109 -11.01 -4.46 15.67
C SER A 109 -9.49 -4.27 15.70
N GLN A 110 -8.80 -4.35 14.57
CA GLN A 110 -7.34 -4.33 14.46
C GLN A 110 -6.63 -5.46 15.21
N ARG A 111 -7.35 -6.49 15.61
CA ARG A 111 -6.79 -7.66 16.31
C ARG A 111 -5.76 -8.41 15.48
N CYS A 112 -5.88 -8.36 14.15
CA CYS A 112 -4.90 -8.90 13.21
C CYS A 112 -3.50 -8.25 13.31
N PHE A 113 -3.36 -7.10 13.99
CA PHE A 113 -2.08 -6.46 14.31
C PHE A 113 -1.59 -6.75 15.73
N ASP A 114 -2.36 -7.48 16.55
CA ASP A 114 -1.95 -7.89 17.88
C ASP A 114 -0.94 -9.07 17.78
N ILE A 115 0.28 -8.84 18.27
CA ILE A 115 1.36 -9.82 18.18
C ILE A 115 1.07 -11.10 18.99
N ASP A 116 0.33 -10.98 20.09
CA ASP A 116 0.03 -12.14 20.92
C ASP A 116 -1.08 -12.98 20.28
N TRP A 117 -2.07 -12.34 19.65
CA TRP A 117 -3.05 -13.03 18.83
C TRP A 117 -2.39 -13.75 17.64
N LEU A 118 -1.48 -13.07 16.94
CA LEU A 118 -0.73 -13.68 15.82
C LEU A 118 0.10 -14.88 16.27
N LYS A 119 0.74 -14.81 17.44
CA LYS A 119 1.49 -15.95 18.02
C LYS A 119 0.57 -17.11 18.38
N LEU A 120 -0.61 -16.84 18.95
CA LEU A 120 -1.62 -17.88 19.22
C LEU A 120 -2.07 -18.58 17.93
N LYS A 121 -2.08 -17.87 16.78
CA LYS A 121 -2.35 -18.42 15.45
C LYS A 121 -1.13 -19.08 14.79
N GLY A 122 0.00 -19.17 15.49
CA GLY A 122 1.21 -19.88 15.04
C GLY A 122 2.30 -18.99 14.42
N LEU A 123 2.21 -17.65 14.57
CA LEU A 123 3.30 -16.79 14.12
C LEU A 123 4.56 -17.03 14.97
N LYS A 124 5.64 -17.39 14.27
CA LYS A 124 6.95 -17.59 14.93
C LYS A 124 7.56 -16.25 15.34
N THR A 125 8.22 -16.24 16.49
CA THR A 125 8.99 -15.07 16.95
C THR A 125 10.20 -14.86 16.05
N SER A 126 10.36 -13.64 15.55
CA SER A 126 11.49 -13.24 14.73
C SER A 126 11.72 -11.73 14.81
N PHE A 127 12.91 -11.27 14.40
CA PHE A 127 13.19 -9.81 14.31
C PHE A 127 12.21 -9.08 13.38
N LYS A 128 11.68 -9.77 12.38
CA LYS A 128 10.70 -9.20 11.43
C LYS A 128 9.40 -8.74 12.12
N ASN A 129 9.06 -9.33 13.28
CA ASN A 129 7.86 -8.96 14.04
C ASN A 129 7.91 -7.50 14.54
N ASN A 130 9.11 -6.90 14.63
CA ASN A 130 9.28 -5.47 14.93
C ASN A 130 8.59 -4.55 13.90
N LYS A 131 8.32 -5.03 12.69
CA LYS A 131 7.52 -4.25 11.71
C LYS A 131 6.08 -4.02 12.18
N ILE A 132 5.55 -4.94 12.99
CA ILE A 132 4.18 -4.86 13.55
C ILE A 132 4.20 -4.13 14.89
N THR A 133 5.22 -4.41 15.74
CA THR A 133 5.22 -4.02 17.15
C THR A 133 5.98 -2.72 17.44
N ALA A 134 6.93 -2.32 16.56
CA ALA A 134 7.72 -1.12 16.80
C ALA A 134 6.88 0.15 16.75
N SER A 135 7.07 1.01 17.73
CA SER A 135 6.36 2.30 17.84
C SER A 135 7.29 3.40 18.37
N GLY A 136 6.86 4.65 18.25
CA GLY A 136 7.53 5.81 18.81
C GLY A 136 9.00 5.94 18.37
N ASN A 137 9.89 6.18 19.34
CA ASN A 137 11.32 6.37 19.05
C ASN A 137 12.02 5.10 18.58
N PHE A 138 11.53 3.92 18.98
CA PHE A 138 12.10 2.66 18.54
C PHE A 138 11.85 2.41 17.04
N SER A 139 10.66 2.70 16.56
CA SER A 139 10.38 2.61 15.11
C SER A 139 11.22 3.61 14.30
N LYS A 140 11.42 4.84 14.81
CA LYS A 140 12.30 5.84 14.18
C LYS A 140 13.74 5.36 14.10
N PHE A 141 14.25 4.78 15.18
CA PHE A 141 15.58 4.18 15.22
C PHE A 141 15.72 3.07 14.17
N LEU A 142 14.81 2.11 14.14
CA LEU A 142 14.83 1.01 13.17
C LEU A 142 14.72 1.51 11.72
N ASN A 143 13.93 2.55 11.46
CA ASN A 143 13.84 3.17 10.13
C ASN A 143 15.17 3.79 9.71
N ALA A 144 15.85 4.50 10.62
CA ALA A 144 17.14 5.15 10.34
C ALA A 144 18.27 4.16 10.08
N PHE A 145 18.26 3.02 10.78
CA PHE A 145 19.27 1.97 10.65
C PHE A 145 18.95 0.90 9.60
N THR A 146 17.90 1.11 8.78
CA THR A 146 17.61 0.20 7.67
C THR A 146 18.70 0.34 6.58
N PRO A 147 19.44 -0.74 6.26
CA PRO A 147 20.62 -0.65 5.39
C PRO A 147 20.31 -0.54 3.90
N THR A 148 19.04 -0.50 3.50
CA THR A 148 18.61 -0.43 2.10
C THR A 148 18.14 0.97 1.75
N ILE A 149 18.36 1.38 0.50
CA ILE A 149 17.80 2.64 -0.03
C ILE A 149 16.29 2.46 -0.17
N ALA A 150 15.52 3.45 0.33
CA ALA A 150 14.09 3.49 0.11
C ALA A 150 13.82 3.68 -1.39
N SER A 151 12.90 2.90 -1.94
CA SER A 151 12.41 3.04 -3.30
C SER A 151 10.90 3.11 -3.29
N TRP A 152 10.30 3.52 -4.39
CA TRP A 152 8.86 3.38 -4.55
C TRP A 152 8.47 1.89 -4.47
N ASN A 153 7.42 1.60 -3.71
CA ASN A 153 6.82 0.27 -3.66
C ASN A 153 5.31 0.42 -3.73
N GLY A 154 4.67 -0.14 -4.75
CA GLY A 154 3.26 0.11 -5.06
C GLY A 154 2.26 -0.34 -4.00
N HIS A 155 2.68 -1.19 -3.07
CA HIS A 155 1.81 -1.64 -1.97
C HIS A 155 1.87 -0.74 -0.73
N ASN A 156 2.89 0.09 -0.56
CA ASN A 156 3.04 0.98 0.60
C ASN A 156 3.99 2.14 0.29
N ALA A 157 3.57 3.03 -0.57
CA ALA A 157 4.34 4.23 -0.90
C ALA A 157 3.44 5.46 -0.95
N SER A 158 3.99 6.61 -0.62
CA SER A 158 3.28 7.87 -0.76
C SER A 158 4.20 9.00 -1.22
N GLY A 159 3.61 9.99 -1.87
CA GLY A 159 4.34 11.13 -2.40
C GLY A 159 3.41 12.24 -2.85
N TRP A 160 4.00 13.35 -3.27
CA TRP A 160 3.23 14.48 -3.81
C TRP A 160 2.79 14.16 -5.23
N LYS A 161 1.51 14.37 -5.52
CA LYS A 161 0.92 14.15 -6.85
C LYS A 161 1.69 14.89 -7.94
N LYS A 162 2.06 16.15 -7.69
CA LYS A 162 2.86 16.96 -8.61
C LYS A 162 4.20 16.32 -8.98
N ASP A 163 4.87 15.66 -8.03
CA ASP A 163 6.18 15.05 -8.25
C ASP A 163 6.04 13.77 -9.10
N LEU A 164 4.97 12.99 -8.88
CA LEU A 164 4.62 11.84 -9.72
C LEU A 164 4.29 12.28 -11.15
N LEU A 165 3.50 13.35 -11.30
CA LEU A 165 3.14 13.90 -12.61
C LEU A 165 4.35 14.50 -13.35
N ALA A 166 5.29 15.13 -12.61
CA ALA A 166 6.51 15.68 -13.19
C ALA A 166 7.41 14.63 -13.87
N VAL A 167 7.34 13.39 -13.40
CA VAL A 167 8.01 12.24 -14.04
C VAL A 167 7.07 11.43 -14.94
N ASN A 168 5.91 11.98 -15.30
CA ASN A 168 4.92 11.35 -16.17
C ASN A 168 4.29 10.05 -15.63
N GLY A 169 4.17 9.90 -14.30
CA GLY A 169 3.55 8.75 -13.66
C GLY A 169 4.28 7.42 -13.91
N PHE A 170 3.53 6.32 -13.92
CA PHE A 170 4.03 4.98 -14.22
C PHE A 170 4.27 4.80 -15.72
N ASP A 171 5.32 4.06 -16.10
CA ASP A 171 5.57 3.72 -17.49
C ASP A 171 4.57 2.63 -17.97
N GLU A 172 3.62 3.03 -18.82
CA GLU A 172 2.55 2.15 -19.32
C GLU A 172 3.04 1.06 -20.29
N ARG A 173 4.29 1.16 -20.76
CA ARG A 173 4.93 0.13 -21.58
C ARG A 173 5.35 -1.08 -20.73
N MET A 174 5.48 -0.89 -19.42
CA MET A 174 5.82 -1.97 -18.50
C MET A 174 4.55 -2.71 -18.08
N GLN A 175 4.39 -3.93 -18.57
CA GLN A 175 3.22 -4.74 -18.25
C GLN A 175 3.38 -5.45 -16.90
N TYR A 176 4.42 -6.25 -16.69
CA TYR A 176 4.58 -7.04 -15.49
C TYR A 176 5.97 -6.93 -14.88
N GLY A 177 6.01 -6.49 -13.60
CA GLY A 177 7.23 -6.41 -12.80
C GLY A 177 8.10 -5.18 -13.10
N GLY A 178 8.77 -4.70 -12.07
CA GLY A 178 9.73 -3.60 -12.16
C GLY A 178 9.16 -2.18 -12.24
N GLN A 179 7.86 -2.00 -12.53
CA GLN A 179 7.22 -0.69 -12.70
C GLN A 179 7.38 0.23 -11.47
N ASP A 180 7.30 -0.34 -10.27
CA ASP A 180 7.46 0.42 -9.04
C ASP A 180 8.90 0.94 -8.87
N ARG A 181 9.86 0.06 -9.14
CA ARG A 181 11.27 0.42 -9.04
C ARG A 181 11.65 1.44 -10.11
N GLU A 182 11.18 1.27 -11.32
CA GLU A 182 11.40 2.16 -12.45
C GLU A 182 10.89 3.57 -12.13
N LEU A 183 9.65 3.69 -11.63
CA LEU A 183 9.09 4.97 -11.17
C LEU A 183 9.96 5.59 -10.08
N GLY A 184 10.38 4.81 -9.08
CA GLY A 184 11.25 5.27 -8.00
C GLY A 184 12.59 5.81 -8.50
N GLU A 185 13.20 5.17 -9.50
CA GLU A 185 14.45 5.61 -10.12
C GLU A 185 14.27 6.91 -10.91
N ARG A 186 13.17 7.07 -11.67
CA ARG A 186 12.87 8.35 -12.37
C ARG A 186 12.62 9.48 -11.38
N MET A 187 11.88 9.23 -10.30
CA MET A 187 11.69 10.24 -9.25
C MET A 187 13.02 10.65 -8.62
N PHE A 188 13.89 9.69 -8.31
CA PHE A 188 15.22 9.97 -7.77
C PHE A 188 16.07 10.79 -8.74
N ASN A 189 16.10 10.44 -10.02
CA ASN A 189 16.82 11.18 -11.08
C ASN A 189 16.25 12.60 -11.26
N ASN A 190 14.98 12.81 -10.94
CA ASN A 190 14.32 14.12 -10.94
C ASN A 190 14.54 14.90 -9.62
N GLY A 191 15.44 14.46 -8.74
CA GLY A 191 15.81 15.13 -7.50
C GLY A 191 14.88 14.85 -6.31
N ILE A 192 13.88 13.95 -6.44
CA ILE A 192 13.01 13.55 -5.35
C ILE A 192 13.74 12.55 -4.45
N LYS A 193 13.81 12.87 -3.17
CA LYS A 193 14.46 12.00 -2.17
C LYS A 193 13.48 10.93 -1.67
N SER A 194 14.01 9.91 -1.04
CA SER A 194 13.21 8.84 -0.43
C SER A 194 13.48 8.70 1.06
N LYS A 195 12.45 8.31 1.82
CA LYS A 195 12.53 8.09 3.27
C LYS A 195 11.84 6.79 3.64
N HIS A 196 12.55 5.96 4.41
CA HIS A 196 11.95 4.77 5.03
C HIS A 196 11.04 5.12 6.20
N ILE A 197 9.84 4.55 6.19
CA ILE A 197 8.92 4.52 7.33
C ILE A 197 8.44 3.07 7.59
N ARG A 198 9.28 2.09 7.25
CA ARG A 198 8.98 0.65 7.23
C ARG A 198 8.49 0.10 8.56
N TYR A 199 9.02 0.61 9.66
CA TYR A 199 8.65 0.20 11.02
C TYR A 199 7.60 1.11 11.66
N SER A 200 7.25 2.22 11.01
CA SER A 200 6.18 3.12 11.43
C SER A 200 4.88 2.85 10.70
N ALA A 201 4.93 2.60 9.38
CA ALA A 201 3.77 2.28 8.54
C ALA A 201 3.98 0.89 7.92
N CYS A 202 3.52 -0.14 8.60
CA CYS A 202 3.56 -1.52 8.12
C CYS A 202 2.14 -1.98 7.74
N LEU A 203 2.03 -2.65 6.59
CA LEU A 203 0.83 -3.36 6.17
C LEU A 203 0.96 -4.85 6.47
N LEU A 204 -0.15 -5.54 6.71
CA LEU A 204 -0.21 -6.98 6.63
C LEU A 204 -0.50 -7.37 5.18
N TYR A 205 0.40 -8.16 4.61
CA TYR A 205 0.23 -8.74 3.28
C TYR A 205 -0.34 -10.15 3.44
N THR A 206 -1.55 -10.37 2.94
CA THR A 206 -2.26 -11.65 3.12
C THR A 206 -1.91 -12.64 2.02
N SER A 207 -2.04 -13.94 2.32
CA SER A 207 -1.85 -15.04 1.36
C SER A 207 -3.12 -15.89 1.30
N PRO A 208 -3.51 -16.48 0.15
CA PRO A 208 -2.85 -16.31 -1.15
C PRO A 208 -3.07 -14.92 -1.72
N SER A 209 -2.02 -14.32 -2.27
CA SER A 209 -2.18 -13.13 -3.07
C SER A 209 -2.36 -13.53 -4.54
N PRO A 210 -2.88 -12.64 -5.40
CA PRO A 210 -2.93 -12.90 -6.84
C PRO A 210 -1.57 -13.25 -7.45
N ARG A 211 -0.46 -12.81 -6.83
CA ARG A 211 0.91 -13.15 -7.25
C ARG A 211 1.32 -14.58 -6.90
N ASP A 212 0.76 -15.16 -5.84
CA ASP A 212 1.11 -16.52 -5.41
C ASP A 212 0.60 -17.59 -6.39
N GLY A 213 -0.43 -17.28 -7.21
CA GLY A 213 -0.97 -18.14 -8.26
C GLY A 213 -0.27 -18.05 -9.62
N GLN A 214 0.64 -17.07 -9.80
CA GLN A 214 1.32 -16.83 -11.08
C GLN A 214 2.75 -17.43 -11.13
N ILE A 215 3.21 -18.06 -10.06
CA ILE A 215 4.55 -18.68 -9.93
C ILE A 215 4.47 -20.22 -10.08
N SER A 216 3.39 -20.73 -10.62
CA SER A 216 3.25 -22.18 -10.92
C SER A 216 3.53 -22.48 -12.38
#